data_dfd06728a47209308657ba27711a2a15
#
_entry.id   dfd06728a47209308657ba27711a2a15
#
_cell.length_a   1.000
_cell.length_b   1.000
_cell.length_c   1.000
_cell.angle_alpha   90.00
_cell.angle_beta   90.00
_cell.angle_gamma   90.00
#
_symmetry.space_group_name_H-M   'P 1'
#
loop_
_entity.id
_entity.type
_entity.pdbx_description
1 polymer ?
#
loop_
_entity_poly.entity_id
_entity_poly.type
_entity_poly.pdbx_seq_one_letter_code
_entity_poly.pdbx_strand_id
1 'polypeptide(L)'
;NYSNGVRDGLWTFWYEGELFEDFGEDRLPNTGDAGENNGVWDTTGTDEKVILDFNGDSIYNPPLKKMEGSYLSGDKEGVWTKWFANGNRKEESNFKAGKLSGSITKWYESGTKAEEGNYDSGKQNGKWVWYWESGIKKEITTFIDGQQEGLWITWYKDGSKKSERKFSDGERDSIWTTWYEDGNKKLQSSYSNGKLNGPWTSWY
;
A
#
# COMPACT_ATOMS: atom_id res chain seq x y z
N ASN A 1 -19.45 -7.80 9.86
CA ASN A 1 -20.87 -7.52 10.11
C ASN A 1 -21.61 -7.29 8.78
N TYR A 2 -22.89 -7.64 8.77
CA TYR A 2 -23.78 -7.35 7.64
C TYR A 2 -24.98 -6.55 8.15
N SER A 3 -25.42 -5.54 7.38
CA SER A 3 -26.66 -4.83 7.57
C SER A 3 -27.49 -4.97 6.31
N ASN A 4 -28.71 -5.54 6.40
CA ASN A 4 -29.59 -5.83 5.27
C ASN A 4 -28.90 -6.61 4.12
N GLY A 5 -28.04 -7.57 4.43
CA GLY A 5 -27.30 -8.37 3.45
C GLY A 5 -26.09 -7.67 2.82
N VAL A 6 -25.76 -6.45 3.24
CA VAL A 6 -24.63 -5.67 2.75
C VAL A 6 -23.55 -5.58 3.82
N ARG A 7 -22.26 -5.59 3.42
CA ARG A 7 -21.14 -5.43 4.37
C ARG A 7 -21.22 -4.10 5.08
N ASP A 8 -21.06 -4.10 6.39
CA ASP A 8 -21.09 -2.91 7.21
C ASP A 8 -20.15 -3.05 8.41
N GLY A 9 -19.61 -1.92 8.91
CA GLY A 9 -18.71 -1.90 10.05
C GLY A 9 -17.30 -2.45 9.77
N LEU A 10 -16.58 -2.77 10.85
CA LEU A 10 -15.18 -3.23 10.79
C LEU A 10 -15.11 -4.66 10.25
N TRP A 11 -14.15 -4.87 9.34
CA TRP A 11 -13.81 -6.16 8.74
C TRP A 11 -12.30 -6.41 8.85
N THR A 12 -11.95 -7.61 9.34
CA THR A 12 -10.58 -8.09 9.40
C THR A 12 -10.45 -9.36 8.58
N PHE A 13 -9.41 -9.45 7.77
CA PHE A 13 -9.06 -10.60 6.96
C PHE A 13 -7.71 -11.12 7.42
N TRP A 14 -7.54 -12.42 7.43
CA TRP A 14 -6.35 -13.08 7.94
C TRP A 14 -5.65 -13.85 6.83
N TYR A 15 -4.34 -14.06 6.94
CA TYR A 15 -3.64 -15.06 6.16
C TYR A 15 -4.10 -16.44 6.63
N GLU A 16 -4.09 -17.41 5.72
CA GLU A 16 -4.22 -18.80 6.11
C GLU A 16 -3.01 -19.13 7.00
N GLY A 17 -3.26 -19.31 8.26
CA GLY A 17 -2.31 -19.78 9.26
C GLY A 17 -2.71 -21.16 9.72
N GLU A 18 -2.23 -21.57 10.87
CA GLU A 18 -2.77 -22.74 11.55
C GLU A 18 -4.28 -22.54 11.76
N LEU A 19 -5.07 -23.50 11.30
CA LEU A 19 -6.50 -23.50 11.52
C LEU A 19 -6.73 -23.54 13.03
N PHE A 20 -7.36 -22.51 13.58
CA PHE A 20 -7.91 -22.62 14.91
C PHE A 20 -9.39 -22.95 14.79
N GLU A 21 -9.84 -23.89 15.60
CA GLU A 21 -11.25 -24.06 15.87
C GLU A 21 -11.66 -23.08 16.95
N ASP A 22 -12.74 -22.33 16.71
CA ASP A 22 -13.32 -21.42 17.69
C ASP A 22 -14.10 -22.29 18.71
N PHE A 23 -13.50 -22.44 19.86
CA PHE A 23 -14.05 -23.24 20.96
C PHE A 23 -14.86 -22.33 21.88
N GLY A 24 -16.03 -21.99 21.68
CA GLY A 24 -16.85 -21.15 22.55
C GLY A 24 -16.69 -21.34 24.07
N GLU A 25 -17.68 -21.09 24.85
CA GLU A 25 -17.59 -21.08 26.33
C GLU A 25 -17.23 -22.42 26.95
N ASP A 26 -17.64 -23.56 26.33
CA ASP A 26 -17.36 -24.89 26.84
C ASP A 26 -16.01 -25.46 26.38
N ARG A 27 -15.29 -24.75 25.48
CA ARG A 27 -13.98 -25.15 24.94
C ARG A 27 -14.00 -26.48 24.18
N LEU A 28 -15.12 -26.91 23.71
CA LEU A 28 -15.30 -28.08 22.87
C LEU A 28 -15.67 -27.61 21.44
N PRO A 29 -15.10 -28.20 20.39
CA PRO A 29 -15.38 -27.78 19.02
C PRO A 29 -16.84 -28.12 18.65
N ASN A 30 -17.52 -27.17 17.99
CA ASN A 30 -18.84 -27.39 17.38
C ASN A 30 -19.95 -27.84 18.31
N THR A 31 -19.99 -27.37 19.56
CA THR A 31 -21.08 -27.70 20.53
C THR A 31 -22.21 -26.68 20.45
N GLY A 32 -22.06 -25.56 19.78
CA GLY A 32 -23.10 -24.56 19.53
C GLY A 32 -23.32 -23.58 20.69
N ASP A 33 -22.35 -23.44 21.59
CA ASP A 33 -22.41 -22.49 22.69
C ASP A 33 -22.05 -21.05 22.25
N ALA A 34 -22.19 -20.10 23.16
CA ALA A 34 -21.93 -18.70 22.85
C ALA A 34 -20.48 -18.47 22.48
N GLY A 35 -20.24 -17.86 21.30
CA GLY A 35 -18.93 -17.54 20.77
C GLY A 35 -18.33 -18.56 19.80
N GLU A 36 -18.90 -19.77 19.71
CA GLU A 36 -18.40 -20.80 18.81
C GLU A 36 -18.59 -20.42 17.34
N ASN A 37 -17.53 -20.62 16.52
CA ASN A 37 -17.52 -20.34 15.08
C ASN A 37 -17.78 -18.86 14.70
N ASN A 38 -17.62 -17.91 15.63
CA ASN A 38 -17.81 -16.49 15.35
C ASN A 38 -16.54 -15.80 14.80
N GLY A 39 -15.43 -16.53 14.73
CA GLY A 39 -14.12 -16.02 14.26
C GLY A 39 -13.47 -15.02 15.24
N VAL A 40 -13.93 -14.98 16.48
CA VAL A 40 -13.38 -14.13 17.54
C VAL A 40 -12.78 -15.02 18.62
N TRP A 41 -11.54 -14.81 18.95
CA TRP A 41 -10.92 -15.42 20.11
C TRP A 41 -11.59 -14.91 21.39
N ASP A 42 -12.14 -15.79 22.19
CA ASP A 42 -12.53 -15.44 23.54
C ASP A 42 -11.28 -15.31 24.41
N THR A 43 -10.90 -14.05 24.69
CA THR A 43 -9.76 -13.73 25.56
C THR A 43 -10.16 -13.57 27.02
N THR A 44 -11.43 -13.80 27.39
CA THR A 44 -11.95 -13.56 28.74
C THR A 44 -11.76 -14.75 29.67
N GLY A 45 -11.39 -15.92 29.12
CA GLY A 45 -11.07 -17.10 29.92
C GLY A 45 -9.67 -17.06 30.54
N THR A 46 -9.57 -17.26 31.82
CA THR A 46 -8.30 -17.29 32.59
C THR A 46 -7.52 -18.60 32.43
N ASP A 47 -7.87 -19.44 31.48
CA ASP A 47 -7.35 -20.79 31.38
C ASP A 47 -6.51 -21.06 30.12
N GLU A 48 -5.57 -21.94 30.32
CA GLU A 48 -4.47 -22.29 29.43
C GLU A 48 -4.94 -22.64 28.02
N LYS A 49 -4.28 -22.00 27.06
CA LYS A 49 -4.36 -22.24 25.64
C LYS A 49 -4.37 -23.74 25.32
N VAL A 50 -5.44 -24.24 24.72
CA VAL A 50 -5.31 -25.43 23.89
C VAL A 50 -4.65 -24.99 22.59
N ILE A 51 -3.39 -25.18 22.50
CA ILE A 51 -2.59 -24.90 21.31
C ILE A 51 -2.68 -26.13 20.43
N LEU A 52 -3.42 -26.06 19.35
CA LEU A 52 -3.31 -27.04 18.29
C LEU A 52 -2.06 -26.70 17.48
N ASP A 53 -0.98 -27.36 17.82
CA ASP A 53 0.30 -27.28 17.12
C ASP A 53 0.26 -28.21 15.91
N PHE A 54 -0.11 -27.67 14.75
CA PHE A 54 -0.21 -28.44 13.50
C PHE A 54 1.15 -28.69 12.83
N ASN A 55 2.18 -27.93 13.19
CA ASN A 55 3.52 -28.08 12.63
C ASN A 55 4.46 -28.89 13.55
N GLY A 56 4.04 -29.20 14.77
CA GLY A 56 4.79 -30.03 15.73
C GLY A 56 5.95 -29.31 16.41
N ASP A 57 6.00 -27.97 16.37
CA ASP A 57 7.08 -27.20 17.02
C ASP A 57 6.73 -26.72 18.42
N SER A 58 5.51 -27.01 18.89
CA SER A 58 4.97 -26.57 20.19
C SER A 58 4.86 -25.06 20.38
N ILE A 59 4.87 -24.30 19.28
CA ILE A 59 4.73 -22.84 19.28
C ILE A 59 3.42 -22.47 18.58
N TYR A 60 2.56 -21.75 19.31
CA TYR A 60 1.37 -21.21 18.70
C TYR A 60 1.70 -20.01 17.80
N ASN A 61 1.39 -20.15 16.53
CA ASN A 61 1.50 -19.10 15.54
C ASN A 61 0.10 -18.56 15.21
N PRO A 62 -0.36 -17.49 15.87
CA PRO A 62 -1.69 -16.93 15.57
C PRO A 62 -1.74 -16.48 14.11
N PRO A 63 -2.91 -16.58 13.47
CA PRO A 63 -3.06 -16.07 12.13
C PRO A 63 -2.72 -14.59 12.08
N LEU A 64 -1.90 -14.19 11.08
CA LEU A 64 -1.50 -12.81 10.91
C LEU A 64 -2.55 -12.04 10.13
N LYS A 65 -2.83 -10.81 10.54
CA LYS A 65 -3.73 -9.92 9.81
C LYS A 65 -3.22 -9.75 8.38
N LYS A 66 -4.12 -9.98 7.42
CA LYS A 66 -3.88 -9.74 5.99
C LYS A 66 -4.39 -8.38 5.57
N MET A 67 -5.56 -8.00 6.04
CA MET A 67 -6.22 -6.74 5.71
C MET A 67 -7.28 -6.40 6.76
N GLU A 68 -7.43 -5.11 7.05
CA GLU A 68 -8.46 -4.59 7.96
C GLU A 68 -8.96 -3.24 7.47
N GLY A 69 -10.23 -2.97 7.67
CA GLY A 69 -10.86 -1.69 7.36
C GLY A 69 -12.37 -1.76 7.54
N SER A 70 -13.03 -0.65 7.35
CA SER A 70 -14.47 -0.55 7.54
C SER A 70 -15.23 -0.45 6.22
N TYR A 71 -16.43 -0.99 6.23
CA TYR A 71 -17.42 -0.79 5.18
C TYR A 71 -18.56 0.09 5.71
N LEU A 72 -19.13 0.91 4.86
CA LEU A 72 -20.37 1.64 5.07
C LEU A 72 -21.30 1.34 3.90
N SER A 73 -22.43 0.71 4.17
CA SER A 73 -23.43 0.32 3.16
C SER A 73 -22.84 -0.47 1.98
N GLY A 74 -21.85 -1.34 2.24
CA GLY A 74 -21.19 -2.18 1.22
C GLY A 74 -19.95 -1.58 0.58
N ASP A 75 -19.73 -0.29 0.70
CA ASP A 75 -18.55 0.40 0.17
C ASP A 75 -17.44 0.50 1.23
N LYS A 76 -16.18 0.45 0.79
CA LYS A 76 -15.04 0.72 1.67
C LYS A 76 -15.09 2.17 2.15
N GLU A 77 -14.87 2.37 3.47
CA GLU A 77 -14.88 3.68 4.10
C GLU A 77 -13.71 3.80 5.09
N GLY A 78 -13.12 5.01 5.17
CA GLY A 78 -12.03 5.30 6.10
C GLY A 78 -10.71 4.59 5.76
N VAL A 79 -9.89 4.37 6.78
CA VAL A 79 -8.56 3.76 6.63
C VAL A 79 -8.66 2.26 6.43
N TRP A 80 -7.95 1.77 5.43
CA TRP A 80 -7.73 0.35 5.16
C TRP A 80 -6.25 0.04 5.25
N THR A 81 -5.91 -0.94 6.07
CA THR A 81 -4.54 -1.40 6.26
C THR A 81 -4.39 -2.82 5.74
N LYS A 82 -3.30 -3.09 5.03
CA LYS A 82 -2.87 -4.43 4.60
C LYS A 82 -1.52 -4.74 5.21
N TRP A 83 -1.26 -6.00 5.47
CA TRP A 83 0.02 -6.49 6.01
C TRP A 83 0.61 -7.55 5.10
N PHE A 84 1.92 -7.71 5.18
CA PHE A 84 2.64 -8.86 4.68
C PHE A 84 2.48 -10.06 5.62
N ALA A 85 2.84 -11.25 5.14
CA ALA A 85 2.80 -12.47 5.95
C ALA A 85 3.78 -12.47 7.13
N ASN A 86 4.82 -11.63 7.09
CA ASN A 86 5.74 -11.42 8.21
C ASN A 86 5.22 -10.43 9.28
N GLY A 87 3.99 -9.92 9.13
CA GLY A 87 3.35 -8.97 10.04
C GLY A 87 3.68 -7.51 9.78
N ASN A 88 4.60 -7.18 8.89
CA ASN A 88 4.90 -5.80 8.53
C ASN A 88 3.77 -5.18 7.71
N ARG A 89 3.52 -3.88 7.88
CA ARG A 89 2.56 -3.14 7.04
C ARG A 89 2.97 -3.20 5.58
N LYS A 90 1.99 -3.49 4.71
CA LYS A 90 2.13 -3.52 3.25
C LYS A 90 1.56 -2.26 2.61
N GLU A 91 0.40 -1.84 3.06
CA GLU A 91 -0.33 -0.69 2.51
C GLU A 91 -1.25 -0.11 3.58
N GLU A 92 -1.32 1.22 3.64
CA GLU A 92 -2.35 1.97 4.34
C GLU A 92 -2.96 2.95 3.35
N SER A 93 -4.27 2.92 3.18
CA SER A 93 -4.98 3.69 2.17
C SER A 93 -6.32 4.17 2.71
N ASN A 94 -6.74 5.36 2.28
CA ASN A 94 -8.01 5.93 2.67
C ASN A 94 -9.05 5.75 1.57
N PHE A 95 -10.27 5.42 1.98
CA PHE A 95 -11.43 5.24 1.11
C PHE A 95 -12.58 6.16 1.53
N LYS A 96 -13.35 6.61 0.53
CA LYS A 96 -14.61 7.30 0.71
C LYS A 96 -15.58 6.78 -0.34
N ALA A 97 -16.73 6.26 0.09
CA ALA A 97 -17.74 5.66 -0.79
C ALA A 97 -17.11 4.69 -1.83
N GLY A 98 -16.29 3.75 -1.37
CA GLY A 98 -15.63 2.72 -2.17
C GLY A 98 -14.45 3.18 -3.02
N LYS A 99 -14.18 4.48 -3.11
CA LYS A 99 -13.08 5.05 -3.92
C LYS A 99 -11.90 5.46 -3.04
N LEU A 100 -10.68 5.29 -3.55
CA LEU A 100 -9.48 5.86 -2.92
C LEU A 100 -9.64 7.38 -2.81
N SER A 101 -9.53 7.93 -1.59
CA SER A 101 -9.69 9.36 -1.31
C SER A 101 -8.92 9.72 -0.05
N GLY A 102 -7.86 10.51 -0.18
CA GLY A 102 -6.90 10.81 0.88
C GLY A 102 -5.57 10.10 0.69
N SER A 103 -4.79 9.98 1.76
CA SER A 103 -3.43 9.45 1.71
C SER A 103 -3.37 7.96 1.40
N ILE A 104 -2.30 7.59 0.72
CA ILE A 104 -1.85 6.21 0.57
C ILE A 104 -0.37 6.12 0.92
N THR A 105 0.00 5.07 1.63
CA THR A 105 1.39 4.69 1.87
C THR A 105 1.55 3.19 1.65
N LYS A 106 2.60 2.80 0.92
CA LYS A 106 2.98 1.40 0.76
C LYS A 106 4.39 1.18 1.28
N TRP A 107 4.65 -0.01 1.73
CA TRP A 107 5.94 -0.44 2.27
C TRP A 107 6.44 -1.67 1.54
N TYR A 108 7.75 -1.84 1.52
CA TYR A 108 8.41 -3.10 1.21
C TYR A 108 8.22 -4.09 2.37
N GLU A 109 8.45 -5.36 2.11
CA GLU A 109 8.36 -6.40 3.13
C GLU A 109 9.38 -6.21 4.27
N SER A 110 10.48 -5.55 4.00
CA SER A 110 11.47 -5.08 4.99
C SER A 110 10.93 -4.03 5.98
N GLY A 111 9.75 -3.45 5.71
CA GLY A 111 9.18 -2.34 6.48
C GLY A 111 9.62 -0.96 5.99
N THR A 112 10.55 -0.86 5.05
CA THR A 112 10.95 0.41 4.43
C THR A 112 9.80 0.96 3.57
N LYS A 113 9.58 2.26 3.58
CA LYS A 113 8.56 2.90 2.74
C LYS A 113 8.88 2.70 1.26
N ALA A 114 7.88 2.29 0.47
CA ALA A 114 8.00 2.06 -0.98
C ALA A 114 7.36 3.18 -1.79
N GLU A 115 6.22 3.70 -1.33
CA GLU A 115 5.42 4.68 -2.06
C GLU A 115 4.57 5.50 -1.09
N GLU A 116 4.41 6.78 -1.36
CA GLU A 116 3.43 7.63 -0.67
C GLU A 116 2.84 8.67 -1.62
N GLY A 117 1.58 9.02 -1.41
CA GLY A 117 0.86 10.01 -2.18
C GLY A 117 -0.55 10.23 -1.69
N ASN A 118 -1.35 10.90 -2.51
CA ASN A 118 -2.75 11.14 -2.23
C ASN A 118 -3.63 10.83 -3.44
N TYR A 119 -4.84 10.39 -3.14
CA TYR A 119 -5.91 10.25 -4.12
C TYR A 119 -7.03 11.26 -3.82
N ASP A 120 -7.67 11.74 -4.88
CA ASP A 120 -8.97 12.38 -4.82
C ASP A 120 -9.93 11.60 -5.72
N SER A 121 -11.01 11.07 -5.12
CA SER A 121 -12.07 10.36 -5.85
C SER A 121 -11.57 9.28 -6.81
N GLY A 122 -10.50 8.56 -6.43
CA GLY A 122 -9.88 7.48 -7.18
C GLY A 122 -8.78 7.92 -8.16
N LYS A 123 -8.50 9.22 -8.28
CA LYS A 123 -7.42 9.75 -9.11
C LYS A 123 -6.23 10.20 -8.26
N GLN A 124 -5.03 9.98 -8.74
CA GLN A 124 -3.83 10.52 -8.10
C GLN A 124 -3.91 12.06 -8.08
N ASN A 125 -3.62 12.66 -6.91
CA ASN A 125 -3.67 14.10 -6.73
C ASN A 125 -2.59 14.58 -5.76
N GLY A 126 -1.92 15.69 -6.07
CA GLY A 126 -0.82 16.20 -5.27
C GLY A 126 0.50 15.45 -5.50
N LYS A 127 1.41 15.61 -4.55
CA LYS A 127 2.77 15.07 -4.61
C LYS A 127 2.77 13.55 -4.37
N TRP A 128 3.54 12.85 -5.22
CA TRP A 128 3.82 11.43 -5.11
C TRP A 128 5.31 11.19 -4.99
N VAL A 129 5.70 10.23 -4.13
CA VAL A 129 7.10 9.85 -3.90
C VAL A 129 7.19 8.33 -3.87
N TRP A 130 8.16 7.80 -4.59
CA TRP A 130 8.56 6.39 -4.55
C TRP A 130 9.98 6.28 -4.02
N TYR A 131 10.26 5.17 -3.38
CA TYR A 131 11.53 4.91 -2.74
C TYR A 131 12.12 3.58 -3.22
N TRP A 132 13.42 3.49 -3.22
CA TRP A 132 14.12 2.23 -3.27
C TRP A 132 14.00 1.53 -1.92
N GLU A 133 14.18 0.20 -1.87
CA GLU A 133 14.13 -0.56 -0.62
C GLU A 133 15.19 -0.11 0.40
N SER A 134 16.29 0.51 -0.06
CA SER A 134 17.29 1.18 0.78
C SER A 134 16.77 2.44 1.50
N GLY A 135 15.55 2.91 1.18
CA GLY A 135 14.98 4.16 1.70
C GLY A 135 15.37 5.41 0.90
N ILE A 136 16.25 5.29 -0.07
CA ILE A 136 16.62 6.40 -0.98
C ILE A 136 15.43 6.68 -1.91
N LYS A 137 15.16 7.95 -2.18
CA LYS A 137 14.12 8.34 -3.14
C LYS A 137 14.44 7.77 -4.51
N LYS A 138 13.45 7.13 -5.13
CA LYS A 138 13.51 6.61 -6.50
C LYS A 138 12.89 7.57 -7.48
N GLU A 139 11.78 8.20 -7.10
CA GLU A 139 10.99 9.03 -7.98
C GLU A 139 10.15 10.02 -7.18
N ILE A 140 9.92 11.21 -7.73
CA ILE A 140 9.00 12.22 -7.23
C ILE A 140 8.32 12.91 -8.39
N THR A 141 7.01 13.11 -8.29
CA THR A 141 6.22 13.90 -9.23
C THR A 141 4.98 14.45 -8.56
N THR A 142 4.24 15.30 -9.27
CA THR A 142 2.94 15.82 -8.86
C THR A 142 1.89 15.38 -9.87
N PHE A 143 0.68 15.07 -9.38
CA PHE A 143 -0.48 14.81 -10.21
C PHE A 143 -1.59 15.82 -9.89
N ILE A 144 -2.35 16.18 -10.91
CA ILE A 144 -3.63 16.89 -10.81
C ILE A 144 -4.65 16.06 -11.58
N ASP A 145 -5.71 15.61 -10.91
CA ASP A 145 -6.74 14.76 -11.50
C ASP A 145 -6.24 13.52 -12.25
N GLY A 146 -5.12 12.94 -11.80
CA GLY A 146 -4.47 11.77 -12.40
C GLY A 146 -3.54 12.07 -13.55
N GLN A 147 -3.37 13.34 -13.93
CA GLN A 147 -2.42 13.79 -14.95
C GLN A 147 -1.14 14.32 -14.31
N GLN A 148 0.00 14.02 -14.90
CA GLN A 148 1.29 14.52 -14.41
C GLN A 148 1.40 16.03 -14.63
N GLU A 149 1.87 16.74 -13.58
CA GLU A 149 2.04 18.19 -13.59
C GLU A 149 3.35 18.57 -12.92
N GLY A 150 4.03 19.58 -13.49
CA GLY A 150 5.29 20.10 -12.95
C GLY A 150 6.48 19.16 -13.12
N LEU A 151 7.38 19.16 -12.15
CA LEU A 151 8.63 18.41 -12.21
C LEU A 151 8.42 16.92 -11.89
N TRP A 152 9.04 16.08 -12.72
CA TRP A 152 9.25 14.66 -12.46
C TRP A 152 10.74 14.39 -12.37
N ILE A 153 11.20 13.99 -11.18
CA ILE A 153 12.60 13.69 -10.91
C ILE A 153 12.74 12.22 -10.53
N THR A 154 13.76 11.57 -11.10
CA THR A 154 14.12 10.19 -10.72
C THR A 154 15.58 10.12 -10.29
N TRP A 155 15.89 9.14 -9.45
CA TRP A 155 17.22 8.89 -8.92
C TRP A 155 17.64 7.44 -9.13
N TYR A 156 18.92 7.20 -9.20
CA TYR A 156 19.54 5.89 -9.14
C TYR A 156 19.53 5.36 -7.70
N LYS A 157 19.91 4.09 -7.52
CA LYS A 157 19.93 3.43 -6.20
C LYS A 157 20.95 4.02 -5.23
N ASP A 158 22.01 4.65 -5.75
CA ASP A 158 23.03 5.35 -4.97
C ASP A 158 22.61 6.76 -4.55
N GLY A 159 21.45 7.25 -5.06
CA GLY A 159 20.89 8.56 -4.77
C GLY A 159 21.33 9.66 -5.77
N SER A 160 22.18 9.36 -6.75
CA SER A 160 22.51 10.28 -7.83
C SER A 160 21.29 10.53 -8.74
N LYS A 161 21.18 11.74 -9.28
CA LYS A 161 20.05 12.12 -10.13
C LYS A 161 20.13 11.38 -11.48
N LYS A 162 19.02 10.69 -11.85
CA LYS A 162 18.90 9.95 -13.10
C LYS A 162 18.18 10.75 -14.18
N SER A 163 17.09 11.44 -13.84
CA SER A 163 16.39 12.28 -14.79
C SER A 163 15.64 13.41 -14.12
N GLU A 164 15.48 14.51 -14.89
CA GLU A 164 14.59 15.62 -14.56
C GLU A 164 13.79 15.97 -15.79
N ARG A 165 12.48 16.04 -15.63
CA ARG A 165 11.50 16.23 -16.69
C ARG A 165 10.43 17.16 -16.18
N LYS A 166 9.81 17.95 -17.07
CA LYS A 166 8.66 18.76 -16.73
C LYS A 166 7.45 18.37 -17.59
N PHE A 167 6.31 18.37 -16.95
CA PHE A 167 5.01 18.17 -17.59
C PHE A 167 4.13 19.40 -17.37
N SER A 168 3.25 19.67 -18.31
CA SER A 168 2.15 20.61 -18.19
C SER A 168 0.91 19.97 -18.80
N ASP A 169 -0.18 19.91 -18.05
CA ASP A 169 -1.43 19.26 -18.46
C ASP A 169 -1.24 17.81 -18.95
N GLY A 170 -0.33 17.07 -18.33
CA GLY A 170 0.02 15.68 -18.68
C GLY A 170 0.94 15.55 -19.90
N GLU A 171 1.27 16.63 -20.59
CA GLU A 171 2.14 16.63 -21.77
C GLU A 171 3.59 17.01 -21.42
N ARG A 172 4.54 16.51 -22.22
CA ARG A 172 5.95 16.87 -22.08
C ARG A 172 6.15 18.36 -22.33
N ASP A 173 6.84 19.03 -21.40
CA ASP A 173 7.13 20.45 -21.50
C ASP A 173 8.59 20.76 -21.09
N SER A 174 9.13 21.87 -21.56
CA SER A 174 10.46 22.40 -21.21
C SER A 174 11.62 21.43 -21.50
N ILE A 175 12.71 21.58 -20.76
CA ILE A 175 13.93 20.80 -20.93
C ILE A 175 13.83 19.49 -20.14
N TRP A 176 14.13 18.37 -20.81
CA TRP A 176 14.28 17.06 -20.23
C TRP A 176 15.76 16.68 -20.23
N THR A 177 16.28 16.37 -19.06
CA THR A 177 17.68 15.96 -18.89
C THR A 177 17.77 14.60 -18.23
N THR A 178 18.67 13.77 -18.73
CA THR A 178 19.06 12.52 -18.07
C THR A 178 20.56 12.52 -17.82
N TRP A 179 20.98 11.81 -16.79
CA TRP A 179 22.37 11.68 -16.37
C TRP A 179 22.76 10.21 -16.28
N TYR A 180 24.04 9.94 -16.38
CA TYR A 180 24.66 8.68 -15.98
C TYR A 180 24.81 8.63 -14.45
N GLU A 181 25.12 7.46 -13.90
CA GLU A 181 25.32 7.28 -12.46
C GLU A 181 26.50 8.10 -11.92
N ASP A 182 27.52 8.35 -12.75
CA ASP A 182 28.66 9.21 -12.41
C ASP A 182 28.34 10.72 -12.37
N GLY A 183 27.06 11.08 -12.64
CA GLY A 183 26.58 12.45 -12.63
C GLY A 183 26.79 13.24 -13.93
N ASN A 184 27.46 12.67 -14.92
CA ASN A 184 27.63 13.31 -16.25
C ASN A 184 26.27 13.30 -16.99
N LYS A 185 26.02 14.35 -17.78
CA LYS A 185 24.83 14.40 -18.63
C LYS A 185 24.89 13.28 -19.67
N LYS A 186 23.77 12.59 -19.86
CA LYS A 186 23.58 11.55 -20.86
C LYS A 186 22.78 12.05 -22.05
N LEU A 187 21.71 12.78 -21.79
CA LEU A 187 20.80 13.26 -22.82
C LEU A 187 20.13 14.55 -22.36
N GLN A 188 19.93 15.47 -23.29
CA GLN A 188 19.11 16.66 -23.10
C GLN A 188 18.26 16.89 -24.34
N SER A 189 16.97 17.20 -24.13
CA SER A 189 16.00 17.49 -25.18
C SER A 189 15.02 18.54 -24.69
N SER A 190 14.41 19.29 -25.60
CA SER A 190 13.42 20.32 -25.28
C SER A 190 12.08 19.95 -25.89
N TYR A 191 10.99 20.17 -25.12
CA TYR A 191 9.63 19.88 -25.52
C TYR A 191 8.72 21.09 -25.32
N SER A 192 7.69 21.16 -26.13
CA SER A 192 6.57 22.08 -25.98
C SER A 192 5.29 21.38 -26.43
N ASN A 193 4.25 21.37 -25.61
CA ASN A 193 2.96 20.72 -25.90
C ASN A 193 3.15 19.28 -26.40
N GLY A 194 3.91 18.49 -25.67
CA GLY A 194 4.18 17.08 -25.96
C GLY A 194 5.17 16.80 -27.11
N LYS A 195 5.50 17.80 -27.92
CA LYS A 195 6.33 17.65 -29.12
C LYS A 195 7.77 18.13 -28.89
N LEU A 196 8.72 17.44 -29.51
CA LEU A 196 10.12 17.87 -29.51
C LEU A 196 10.20 19.27 -30.13
N ASN A 197 10.77 20.24 -29.40
CA ASN A 197 10.88 21.63 -29.80
C ASN A 197 12.24 22.16 -29.38
N GLY A 198 13.24 22.00 -30.23
CA GLY A 198 14.60 22.45 -29.98
C GLY A 198 15.65 21.35 -30.12
N PRO A 199 16.90 21.62 -29.73
CA PRO A 199 18.00 20.70 -29.90
C PRO A 199 17.82 19.43 -29.04
N TRP A 200 18.26 18.32 -29.60
CA TRP A 200 18.46 17.05 -28.94
C TRP A 200 19.96 16.76 -28.88
N THR A 201 20.51 16.59 -27.70
CA THR A 201 21.96 16.40 -27.52
C THR A 201 22.17 15.14 -26.64
N SER A 202 23.09 14.28 -27.07
CA SER A 202 23.58 13.15 -26.30
C SER A 202 25.07 13.26 -26.03
N TRP A 203 25.48 12.80 -24.88
CA TRP A 203 26.86 12.68 -24.44
C TRP A 203 27.19 11.22 -24.16
N TYR A 204 28.46 10.84 -24.42
CA TYR A 204 29.00 9.50 -24.25
C TYR A 204 30.03 9.47 -23.13
#